data_be39ef14c8e22b5119a899bcf072d8b4
#
_entry.id   be39ef14c8e22b5119a899bcf072d8b4
#
_cell.length_a   1.000
_cell.length_b   1.000
_cell.length_c   1.000
_cell.angle_alpha   90.00
_cell.angle_beta   90.00
_cell.angle_gamma   90.00
#
_symmetry.space_group_name_H-M   'P 1'
#
loop_
_entity.id
_entity.type
_entity.pdbx_description
1 polymer ?
#
loop_
_entity_poly.entity_id
_entity_poly.type
_entity_poly.pdbx_seq_one_letter_code
_entity_poly.pdbx_strand_id
1 'polypeptide(L)'
;MGSEMCIRDRLLWGDVGTGKSFFAGCVANALLDKGVPVLMTNFAKILNSLTGIYPQDRNEFINSLNQYSLLIIDDLGVERNSEFALEQVFHVIDSRYRSMKPMIITTNLTLEELKHPEDLAHSRIYDRILERCVPLKINNQNIRELNAVANMSEARKLLA
;
A
#
# COMPACT_ATOMS: atom_id res chain seq x y z
N MET A 1 -21.01 -3.41 13.46
CA MET A 1 -20.79 -3.37 12.78
C MET A 1 -20.27 -2.52 12.34
N GLY A 2 -20.46 -2.06 12.19
CA GLY A 2 -20.07 -1.13 11.66
C GLY A 2 -18.90 -0.50 11.56
N SER A 3 -18.68 -0.44 12.22
CA SER A 3 -17.70 0.08 12.29
C SER A 3 -16.79 0.04 11.57
N GLU A 4 -17.03 -0.55 11.18
CA GLU A 4 -16.31 -0.84 10.45
C GLU A 4 -15.95 -0.05 9.50
N MET A 5 -16.06 0.77 9.58
CA MET A 5 -15.53 1.39 8.87
C MET A 5 -14.59 1.59 8.56
N CYS A 6 -14.50 2.01 8.43
CA CYS A 6 -13.57 1.56 7.89
C CYS A 6 -12.66 2.31 7.02
N ILE A 7 -11.44 2.22 7.30
CA ILE A 7 -10.41 2.59 6.37
C ILE A 7 -10.53 1.63 5.19
N ARG A 8 -10.95 2.15 4.06
CA ARG A 8 -10.95 1.35 2.84
C ARG A 8 -9.55 1.34 2.25
N ASP A 9 -9.22 0.21 1.66
CA ASP A 9 -7.96 0.09 0.95
C ASP A 9 -7.86 1.13 -0.17
N ARG A 10 -6.70 1.77 -0.29
CA ARG A 10 -6.47 2.83 -1.26
C ARG A 10 -5.22 2.57 -2.07
N LEU A 11 -5.31 2.89 -3.33
CA LEU A 11 -4.17 2.93 -4.24
C LEU A 11 -3.95 4.39 -4.64
N LEU A 12 -2.91 4.99 -4.10
CA LEU A 12 -2.55 6.38 -4.41
C LEU A 12 -1.60 6.35 -5.61
N TRP A 13 -2.05 6.89 -6.74
CA TRP A 13 -1.28 6.89 -7.96
C TRP A 13 -1.14 8.29 -8.54
N GLY A 14 -0.15 8.49 -9.37
CA GLY A 14 0.12 9.78 -10.00
C GLY A 14 1.61 9.96 -10.26
N ASP A 15 1.94 11.06 -10.89
CA ASP A 15 3.31 11.35 -11.29
C ASP A 15 4.27 11.46 -10.11
N VAL A 16 5.57 11.34 -10.41
CA VAL A 16 6.64 11.52 -9.43
C VAL A 16 6.54 12.93 -8.83
N GLY A 17 6.78 13.04 -7.53
CA GLY A 17 6.83 14.34 -6.85
C GLY A 17 5.47 14.97 -6.56
N THR A 18 4.37 14.22 -6.67
CA THR A 18 3.04 14.75 -6.37
C THR A 18 2.65 14.68 -4.90
N GLY A 19 3.53 14.12 -4.05
CA GLY A 19 3.29 14.06 -2.60
C GLY A 19 2.54 12.83 -2.11
N LYS A 20 2.51 11.75 -2.88
CA LYS A 20 1.82 10.51 -2.48
C LYS A 20 2.37 9.94 -1.18
N SER A 21 3.69 9.80 -1.08
CA SER A 21 4.35 9.30 0.12
C SER A 21 4.14 10.22 1.31
N PHE A 22 4.18 11.52 1.09
CA PHE A 22 3.90 12.51 2.13
C PHE A 22 2.49 12.36 2.67
N PHE A 23 1.51 12.25 1.79
CA PHE A 23 0.12 12.05 2.19
C PHE A 23 -0.06 10.75 3.00
N ALA A 24 0.52 9.65 2.51
CA ALA A 24 0.48 8.38 3.23
C ALA A 24 1.12 8.49 4.62
N GLY A 25 2.24 9.21 4.73
CA GLY A 25 2.90 9.47 6.00
C GLY A 25 2.05 10.28 6.96
N CYS A 26 1.30 11.27 6.46
CA CYS A 26 0.36 12.03 7.28
C CYS A 26 -0.75 11.15 7.85
N VAL A 27 -1.29 10.25 7.04
CA VAL A 27 -2.29 9.27 7.49
C VAL A 27 -1.71 8.38 8.58
N ALA A 28 -0.49 7.87 8.36
CA ALA A 28 0.20 7.02 9.33
C ALA A 28 0.36 7.73 10.67
N ASN A 29 0.88 8.97 10.64
CA ASN A 29 1.09 9.74 11.87
C ASN A 29 -0.22 9.99 12.63
N ALA A 30 -1.28 10.32 11.90
CA ALA A 30 -2.58 10.55 12.53
C ALA A 30 -3.11 9.33 13.26
N LEU A 31 -2.95 8.16 12.66
CA LEU A 31 -3.41 6.91 13.26
C LEU A 31 -2.52 6.51 14.44
N LEU A 32 -1.19 6.67 14.30
CA LEU A 32 -0.26 6.40 15.39
C LEU A 32 -0.55 7.29 16.61
N ASP A 33 -0.89 8.55 16.40
CA ASP A 33 -1.27 9.47 17.48
C ASP A 33 -2.51 8.99 18.24
N LYS A 34 -3.32 8.15 17.62
CA LYS A 34 -4.51 7.54 18.24
C LYS A 34 -4.25 6.15 18.80
N GLY A 35 -3.01 5.71 18.78
CA GLY A 35 -2.66 4.39 19.29
C GLY A 35 -2.94 3.26 18.31
N VAL A 36 -3.21 3.55 17.04
CA VAL A 36 -3.44 2.53 16.03
C VAL A 36 -2.11 2.04 15.46
N PRO A 37 -1.82 0.73 15.50
CA PRO A 37 -0.58 0.21 14.93
C PRO A 37 -0.55 0.35 13.42
N VAL A 38 0.44 1.07 12.91
CA VAL A 38 0.64 1.29 11.47
C VAL A 38 2.08 0.94 11.11
N LEU A 39 2.25 0.22 10.02
CA LEU A 39 3.57 0.02 9.42
C LEU A 39 3.58 0.68 8.05
N MET A 40 4.55 1.57 7.84
CA MET A 40 4.84 2.14 6.52
C MET A 40 6.18 1.60 6.05
N THR A 41 6.18 0.92 4.92
CA THR A 41 7.35 0.26 4.36
C THR A 41 7.29 0.31 2.84
N ASN A 42 8.21 -0.39 2.17
CA ASN A 42 8.19 -0.58 0.73
C ASN A 42 8.67 -1.99 0.39
N PHE A 43 8.45 -2.41 -0.86
CA PHE A 43 8.85 -3.76 -1.25
C PHE A 43 10.36 -3.99 -1.23
N ALA A 44 11.17 -2.97 -1.48
CA ALA A 44 12.63 -3.12 -1.40
C ALA A 44 13.05 -3.55 0.02
N LYS A 45 12.50 -2.91 1.04
CA LYS A 45 12.79 -3.27 2.44
C LYS A 45 12.26 -4.66 2.79
N ILE A 46 11.04 -4.96 2.37
CA ILE A 46 10.44 -6.29 2.60
C ILE A 46 11.29 -7.38 1.95
N LEU A 47 11.67 -7.19 0.68
CA LEU A 47 12.47 -8.16 -0.06
C LEU A 47 13.85 -8.35 0.56
N ASN A 48 14.48 -7.29 1.02
CA ASN A 48 15.76 -7.37 1.71
C ASN A 48 15.64 -8.21 3.00
N SER A 49 14.56 -8.03 3.75
CA SER A 49 14.30 -8.83 4.94
C SER A 49 14.08 -10.30 4.60
N LEU A 50 13.31 -10.58 3.55
CA LEU A 50 13.01 -11.94 3.11
C LEU A 50 14.23 -12.67 2.59
N THR A 51 15.17 -11.97 1.97
CA THR A 51 16.42 -12.55 1.48
C THR A 51 17.27 -13.08 2.63
N GLY A 52 17.23 -12.43 3.79
CA GLY A 52 17.99 -12.86 4.96
C GLY A 52 17.32 -13.94 5.81
N ILE A 53 16.12 -14.38 5.43
CA ILE A 53 15.34 -15.35 6.19
C ILE A 53 15.35 -16.71 5.46
N TYR A 54 15.41 -17.80 6.22
CA TYR A 54 15.31 -19.14 5.64
C TYR A 54 13.94 -19.32 4.95
N PRO A 55 13.88 -20.07 3.83
CA PRO A 55 12.63 -20.25 3.09
C PRO A 55 11.44 -20.69 3.93
N GLN A 56 11.69 -21.59 4.91
CA GLN A 56 10.61 -22.08 5.77
C GLN A 56 10.03 -21.01 6.72
N ASP A 57 10.76 -19.94 6.96
CA ASP A 57 10.34 -18.87 7.88
C ASP A 57 9.72 -17.66 7.17
N ARG A 58 9.76 -17.63 5.84
CA ARG A 58 9.27 -16.49 5.05
C ARG A 58 7.78 -16.25 5.21
N ASN A 59 7.00 -17.30 5.26
CA ASN A 59 5.55 -17.19 5.45
C ASN A 59 5.21 -16.59 6.82
N GLU A 60 5.94 -16.95 7.84
CA GLU A 60 5.77 -16.36 9.18
C GLU A 60 6.07 -14.87 9.17
N PHE A 61 7.15 -14.46 8.51
CA PHE A 61 7.48 -13.04 8.34
C PHE A 61 6.37 -12.28 7.61
N ILE A 62 5.92 -12.82 6.47
CA ILE A 62 4.86 -12.19 5.68
C ILE A 62 3.57 -12.07 6.50
N ASN A 63 3.20 -13.12 7.21
CA ASN A 63 2.01 -13.09 8.06
C ASN A 63 2.15 -12.12 9.23
N SER A 64 3.37 -11.89 9.72
CA SER A 64 3.62 -10.94 10.80
C SER A 64 3.27 -9.50 10.41
N LEU A 65 3.26 -9.17 9.13
CA LEU A 65 2.84 -7.85 8.66
C LEU A 65 1.37 -7.59 8.95
N ASN A 66 0.58 -8.64 9.19
CA ASN A 66 -0.84 -8.54 9.48
C ASN A 66 -1.14 -8.18 10.95
N GLN A 67 -0.11 -8.07 11.80
CA GLN A 67 -0.28 -7.54 13.15
C GLN A 67 -0.61 -6.03 13.15
N TYR A 68 -0.26 -5.34 12.07
CA TYR A 68 -0.54 -3.91 11.94
C TYR A 68 -1.96 -3.69 11.46
N SER A 69 -2.67 -2.75 12.09
CA SER A 69 -4.02 -2.39 11.70
C SER A 69 -4.08 -1.74 10.32
N LEU A 70 -3.02 -1.00 9.95
CA LEU A 70 -2.85 -0.46 8.61
C LEU A 70 -1.45 -0.78 8.11
N LEU A 71 -1.37 -1.29 6.88
CA LEU A 71 -0.10 -1.50 6.17
C LEU A 71 -0.02 -0.53 5.01
N ILE A 72 1.02 0.29 4.99
CA ILE A 72 1.28 1.21 3.88
C ILE A 72 2.51 0.70 3.13
N ILE A 73 2.34 0.44 1.84
CA ILE A 73 3.43 -0.01 0.96
C ILE A 73 3.70 1.11 -0.03
N ASP A 74 4.85 1.75 0.13
CA ASP A 74 5.25 2.89 -0.67
C ASP A 74 5.98 2.44 -1.94
N ASP A 75 5.78 3.18 -3.03
CA ASP A 75 6.50 3.02 -4.29
C ASP A 75 6.40 1.62 -4.93
N LEU A 76 5.17 1.14 -5.12
CA LEU A 76 4.95 -0.07 -5.93
C LEU A 76 5.45 0.18 -7.36
N GLY A 77 6.20 -0.77 -7.90
CA GLY A 77 6.72 -0.72 -9.26
C GLY A 77 8.21 -0.38 -9.33
N VAL A 78 8.84 -0.05 -8.20
CA VAL A 78 10.28 0.27 -8.12
C VAL A 78 11.09 -0.96 -7.71
N GLU A 79 10.43 -2.01 -7.26
CA GLU A 79 11.07 -3.24 -6.83
C GLU A 79 11.69 -4.00 -7.99
N ARG A 80 12.60 -4.92 -7.67
CA ARG A 80 13.26 -5.76 -8.67
C ARG A 80 12.26 -6.68 -9.37
N ASN A 81 12.46 -6.90 -10.66
CA ASN A 81 11.61 -7.77 -11.47
C ASN A 81 12.12 -9.22 -11.56
N SER A 82 12.93 -9.66 -10.60
CA SER A 82 13.35 -11.07 -10.57
C SER A 82 12.13 -11.95 -10.23
N GLU A 83 12.20 -13.21 -10.68
CA GLU A 83 11.14 -14.18 -10.40
C GLU A 83 10.88 -14.29 -8.89
N PHE A 84 11.95 -14.38 -8.11
CA PHE A 84 11.86 -14.43 -6.65
C PHE A 84 11.15 -13.19 -6.10
N ALA A 85 11.55 -11.99 -6.54
CA ALA A 85 10.97 -10.74 -6.04
C ALA A 85 9.47 -10.67 -6.36
N LEU A 86 9.08 -10.99 -7.58
CA LEU A 86 7.67 -10.95 -7.98
C LEU A 86 6.83 -11.96 -7.21
N GLU A 87 7.38 -13.15 -6.96
CA GLU A 87 6.71 -14.15 -6.14
C GLU A 87 6.48 -13.65 -4.71
N GLN A 88 7.49 -13.03 -4.11
CA GLN A 88 7.36 -12.52 -2.74
C GLN A 88 6.41 -11.32 -2.67
N VAL A 89 6.44 -10.42 -3.64
CA VAL A 89 5.48 -9.31 -3.74
C VAL A 89 4.06 -9.86 -3.79
N PHE A 90 3.83 -10.87 -4.64
CA PHE A 90 2.51 -11.51 -4.70
C PHE A 90 2.09 -12.08 -3.35
N HIS A 91 2.98 -12.80 -2.67
CA HIS A 91 2.66 -13.39 -1.36
C HIS A 91 2.32 -12.33 -0.31
N VAL A 92 3.03 -11.20 -0.30
CA VAL A 92 2.73 -10.10 0.63
C VAL A 92 1.34 -9.52 0.36
N ILE A 93 1.05 -9.22 -0.88
CA ILE A 93 -0.25 -8.65 -1.28
C ILE A 93 -1.38 -9.65 -1.00
N ASP A 94 -1.19 -10.91 -1.38
CA ASP A 94 -2.22 -11.95 -1.17
C ASP A 94 -2.49 -12.20 0.32
N SER A 95 -1.44 -12.24 1.14
CA SER A 95 -1.60 -12.40 2.59
C SER A 95 -2.40 -11.24 3.17
N ARG A 96 -2.07 -10.00 2.79
CA ARG A 96 -2.80 -8.84 3.28
C ARG A 96 -4.24 -8.83 2.79
N TYR A 97 -4.46 -9.18 1.53
CA TYR A 97 -5.79 -9.33 0.93
C TYR A 97 -6.64 -10.31 1.74
N ARG A 98 -6.08 -11.47 2.07
CA ARG A 98 -6.81 -12.51 2.82
C ARG A 98 -7.07 -12.13 4.27
N SER A 99 -6.21 -11.32 4.86
CA SER A 99 -6.35 -10.89 6.25
C SER A 99 -7.54 -9.94 6.45
N MET A 100 -8.07 -9.40 5.39
CA MET A 100 -9.14 -8.38 5.40
C MET A 100 -8.73 -7.08 6.10
N LYS A 101 -7.46 -6.90 6.42
CA LYS A 101 -6.97 -5.68 7.05
C LYS A 101 -6.61 -4.64 6.00
N PRO A 102 -6.83 -3.34 6.31
CA PRO A 102 -6.62 -2.26 5.35
C PRO A 102 -5.17 -2.12 4.91
N MET A 103 -4.99 -1.74 3.65
CA MET A 103 -3.69 -1.37 3.10
C MET A 103 -3.81 -0.11 2.24
N ILE A 104 -2.74 0.66 2.22
CA ILE A 104 -2.57 1.79 1.32
C ILE A 104 -1.31 1.51 0.51
N ILE A 105 -1.42 1.64 -0.80
CA ILE A 105 -0.30 1.44 -1.71
C ILE A 105 -0.09 2.73 -2.49
N THR A 106 1.14 3.20 -2.59
CA THR A 106 1.48 4.32 -3.47
C THR A 106 2.24 3.82 -4.69
N THR A 107 2.05 4.47 -5.82
CA THR A 107 2.74 4.10 -7.06
C THR A 107 2.83 5.26 -8.02
N ASN A 108 3.88 5.27 -8.84
CA ASN A 108 4.02 6.17 -9.99
C ASN A 108 3.46 5.55 -11.27
N LEU A 109 3.06 4.29 -11.22
CA LEU A 109 2.42 3.64 -12.36
C LEU A 109 1.04 4.26 -12.62
N THR A 110 0.67 4.37 -13.87
CA THR A 110 -0.67 4.84 -14.24
C THR A 110 -1.68 3.71 -14.07
N LEU A 111 -2.96 4.06 -14.00
CA LEU A 111 -4.01 3.04 -13.97
C LEU A 111 -3.98 2.16 -15.22
N GLU A 112 -3.62 2.74 -16.37
CA GLU A 112 -3.51 2.01 -17.63
C GLU A 112 -2.41 0.94 -17.53
N GLU A 113 -1.25 1.29 -16.98
CA GLU A 113 -0.17 0.34 -16.78
C GLU A 113 -0.56 -0.78 -15.81
N LEU A 114 -1.31 -0.44 -14.78
CA LEU A 114 -1.79 -1.43 -13.78
C LEU A 114 -2.85 -2.37 -14.37
N LYS A 115 -3.70 -1.87 -15.27
CA LYS A 115 -4.76 -2.66 -15.88
C LYS A 115 -4.26 -3.52 -17.04
N HIS A 116 -3.16 -3.15 -17.67
CA HIS A 116 -2.60 -3.82 -18.85
C HIS A 116 -1.12 -4.19 -18.65
N PRO A 117 -0.79 -5.01 -17.65
CA PRO A 117 0.59 -5.46 -17.46
C PRO A 117 1.04 -6.38 -18.59
N GLU A 118 2.35 -6.37 -18.86
CA GLU A 118 2.92 -7.12 -19.97
C GLU A 118 3.04 -8.63 -19.72
N ASP A 119 3.09 -9.04 -18.47
CA ASP A 119 3.31 -10.44 -18.10
C ASP A 119 2.32 -10.93 -17.04
N LEU A 120 2.24 -12.26 -16.90
CA LEU A 120 1.32 -12.90 -15.98
C LEU A 120 1.66 -12.63 -14.50
N ALA A 121 2.94 -12.54 -14.17
CA ALA A 121 3.36 -12.32 -12.79
C ALA A 121 2.88 -10.96 -12.27
N HIS A 122 3.07 -9.90 -13.07
CA HIS A 122 2.56 -8.57 -12.71
C HIS A 122 1.03 -8.53 -12.74
N SER A 123 0.40 -9.22 -13.68
CA SER A 123 -1.05 -9.31 -13.77
C SER A 123 -1.66 -9.82 -12.46
N ARG A 124 -1.11 -10.89 -11.93
CA ARG A 124 -1.60 -11.48 -10.67
C ARG A 124 -1.50 -10.52 -9.49
N ILE A 125 -0.41 -9.77 -9.44
CA ILE A 125 -0.18 -8.77 -8.38
C ILE A 125 -1.18 -7.62 -8.51
N TYR A 126 -1.25 -7.04 -9.69
CA TYR A 126 -2.08 -5.85 -9.93
C TYR A 126 -3.57 -6.16 -9.85
N ASP A 127 -3.99 -7.35 -10.28
CA ASP A 127 -5.39 -7.77 -10.15
C ASP A 127 -5.83 -7.80 -8.68
N ARG A 128 -5.00 -8.34 -7.80
CA ARG A 128 -5.29 -8.36 -6.37
C ARG A 128 -5.40 -6.94 -5.78
N ILE A 129 -4.49 -6.07 -6.20
CA ILE A 129 -4.48 -4.69 -5.72
C ILE A 129 -5.73 -3.94 -6.21
N LEU A 130 -6.05 -4.02 -7.50
CA LEU A 130 -7.20 -3.33 -8.09
C LEU A 130 -8.54 -3.90 -7.62
N GLU A 131 -8.59 -5.18 -7.30
CA GLU A 131 -9.78 -5.80 -6.75
C GLU A 131 -10.11 -5.23 -5.38
N ARG A 132 -9.10 -4.94 -4.58
CA ARG A 132 -9.26 -4.52 -3.20
C ARG A 132 -9.17 -3.02 -2.98
N CYS A 133 -8.23 -2.36 -3.64
CA CYS A 133 -7.91 -0.96 -3.39
C CYS A 133 -8.68 -0.04 -4.34
N VAL A 134 -9.28 1.01 -3.77
CA VAL A 134 -9.92 2.06 -4.56
C VAL A 134 -8.83 3.02 -5.05
N PRO A 135 -8.67 3.21 -6.36
CA PRO A 135 -7.67 4.13 -6.89
C PRO A 135 -8.02 5.59 -6.56
N LEU A 136 -7.03 6.33 -6.15
CA LEU A 136 -7.12 7.77 -5.91
C LEU A 136 -5.93 8.44 -6.57
N LYS A 137 -6.21 9.27 -7.56
CA LYS A 137 -5.15 10.01 -8.24
C LYS A 137 -4.70 11.19 -7.38
N ILE A 138 -3.40 11.26 -7.12
CA ILE A 138 -2.80 12.36 -6.38
C ILE A 138 -2.07 13.27 -7.36
N ASN A 139 -2.39 14.54 -7.32
CA ASN A 139 -1.71 15.56 -8.10
C ASN A 139 -1.39 16.76 -7.21
N ASN A 140 -0.64 17.72 -7.73
CA ASN A 140 -0.21 18.87 -6.95
C ASN A 140 -1.39 19.68 -6.40
N GLN A 141 -2.50 19.71 -7.11
CA GLN A 141 -3.71 20.40 -6.66
C GLN A 141 -4.34 19.69 -5.46
N ASN A 142 -4.47 18.37 -5.54
CA ASN A 142 -5.02 17.56 -4.44
C ASN A 142 -4.20 17.73 -3.16
N ILE A 143 -2.86 17.76 -3.28
CA ILE A 143 -1.99 17.96 -2.13
C ILE A 143 -2.17 19.35 -1.54
N ARG A 144 -2.31 20.38 -2.37
CA ARG A 144 -2.56 21.74 -1.90
C ARG A 144 -3.91 21.83 -1.17
N GLU A 145 -4.93 21.18 -1.69
CA GLU A 145 -6.25 21.12 -1.04
C GLU A 145 -6.15 20.42 0.31
N LEU A 146 -5.44 19.31 0.37
CA LEU A 146 -5.24 18.57 1.62
C LEU A 146 -4.46 19.40 2.64
N ASN A 147 -3.43 20.11 2.20
CA ASN A 147 -2.66 21.00 3.07
C ASN A 147 -3.49 22.20 3.55
N ALA A 148 -4.33 22.73 2.68
CA ALA A 148 -5.19 23.85 3.04
C ALA A 148 -6.22 23.46 4.11
N VAL A 149 -6.70 22.24 4.04
CA VAL A 149 -7.63 21.72 5.04
C VAL A 149 -6.91 21.45 6.36
N ALA A 150 -5.61 21.13 6.35
CA ALA A 150 -4.74 20.89 7.52
C ALA A 150 -5.43 20.09 8.62
N ASN A 151 -6.42 19.30 8.26
CA ASN A 151 -7.30 18.63 9.18
C ASN A 151 -7.36 17.15 8.87
N MET A 152 -6.91 16.38 9.82
CA MET A 152 -6.88 14.93 9.68
C MET A 152 -8.26 14.32 9.46
N SER A 153 -9.33 15.05 9.77
CA SER A 153 -10.69 14.58 9.50
C SER A 153 -10.97 14.45 8.01
N GLU A 154 -10.39 15.33 7.19
CA GLU A 154 -10.53 15.23 5.74
C GLU A 154 -9.76 14.03 5.16
N ALA A 155 -8.56 13.78 5.69
CA ALA A 155 -7.82 12.57 5.32
C ALA A 155 -8.64 11.31 5.62
N ARG A 156 -9.34 11.29 6.73
CA ARG A 156 -10.24 10.18 7.07
C ARG A 156 -11.40 10.04 6.10
N LYS A 157 -12.00 11.14 5.69
CA LYS A 157 -13.08 11.11 4.70
C LYS A 157 -12.61 10.52 3.38
N LEU A 158 -11.39 10.83 2.96
CA LEU A 158 -10.80 10.27 1.76
C LEU A 158 -10.52 8.78 1.88
N LEU A 159 -10.29 8.30 3.09
CA LEU A 159 -10.04 6.89 3.37
C LEU A 159 -11.31 6.09 3.65
N ALA A 160 -12.34 6.77 3.98
CA ALA A 160 -13.62 6.12 4.29
C ALA A 160 -14.43 5.70 3.01
#